data_2e2d6449d7fddc37d414d22453aa1273
#
_entry.id   2e2d6449d7fddc37d414d22453aa1273
#
_cell.length_a   1.000
_cell.length_b   1.000
_cell.length_c   1.000
_cell.angle_alpha   90.00
_cell.angle_beta   90.00
_cell.angle_gamma   90.00
#
_symmetry.space_group_name_H-M   'P 1'
#
loop_
_entity.id
_entity.type
_entity.pdbx_description
1 polymer ?
#
loop_
_entity_poly.entity_id
_entity_poly.type
_entity_poly.pdbx_seq_one_letter_code
_entity_poly.pdbx_strand_id
1 'polypeptide(L)'
;MSRAPDGWRALGEELGGLAEQLRAEGIRLGYHNHDWELRVRDGDKAGLDLVFEGAAGTPLAWEADIAWLVRAGVDPQDWLARHGDRLLAAHVKDIAPEGRNRDEDGWIEVGQGVLDWPALWRTCRDAGARWMVVEHDKPADPARMARASFAYLSAIQV
;
A
#
# COMPACT_ATOMS: atom_id res chain seq x y z
N MET A 1 -5.69 -10.05 -13.94
CA MET A 1 -5.78 -11.54 -14.00
C MET A 1 -5.70 -12.07 -12.58
N SER A 2 -6.70 -12.86 -12.13
CA SER A 2 -6.64 -13.49 -10.81
C SER A 2 -5.65 -14.66 -10.89
N ARG A 3 -4.58 -14.62 -10.09
CA ARG A 3 -3.65 -15.75 -9.92
C ARG A 3 -4.29 -16.77 -8.97
N ALA A 4 -4.06 -18.07 -9.20
CA ALA A 4 -4.33 -19.10 -8.20
C ALA A 4 -3.39 -18.93 -6.98
N PRO A 5 -3.71 -19.47 -5.78
CA PRO A 5 -2.87 -19.35 -4.59
C PRO A 5 -1.40 -19.67 -4.83
N ASP A 6 -1.10 -20.79 -5.48
CA ASP A 6 0.29 -21.19 -5.80
C ASP A 6 0.99 -20.19 -6.72
N GLY A 7 0.25 -19.51 -7.60
CA GLY A 7 0.81 -18.45 -8.45
C GLY A 7 1.20 -17.18 -7.66
N TRP A 8 0.57 -16.92 -6.50
CA TRP A 8 0.97 -15.83 -5.61
C TRP A 8 2.24 -16.19 -4.82
N ARG A 9 2.37 -17.44 -4.36
CA ARG A 9 3.61 -17.92 -3.72
C ARG A 9 4.79 -17.90 -4.67
N ALA A 10 4.60 -18.42 -5.89
CA ALA A 10 5.63 -18.39 -6.93
C ALA A 10 6.07 -16.97 -7.29
N LEU A 11 5.14 -16.01 -7.35
CA LEU A 11 5.48 -14.59 -7.51
C LEU A 11 6.34 -14.08 -6.33
N GLY A 12 6.01 -14.46 -5.11
CA GLY A 12 6.80 -14.10 -3.93
C GLY A 12 8.23 -14.65 -3.98
N GLU A 13 8.40 -15.90 -4.39
CA GLU A 13 9.71 -16.53 -4.58
C GLU A 13 10.54 -15.80 -5.65
N GLU A 14 9.94 -15.49 -6.80
CA GLU A 14 10.58 -14.74 -7.89
C GLU A 14 11.02 -13.34 -7.42
N LEU A 15 10.11 -12.60 -6.81
CA LEU A 15 10.40 -11.25 -6.30
C LEU A 15 11.42 -11.26 -5.16
N GLY A 16 11.39 -12.29 -4.32
CA GLY A 16 12.39 -12.50 -3.26
C GLY A 16 13.79 -12.68 -3.84
N GLY A 17 13.93 -13.52 -4.89
CA GLY A 17 15.19 -13.70 -5.60
C GLY A 17 15.69 -12.43 -6.28
N LEU A 18 14.80 -11.65 -6.88
CA LEU A 18 15.13 -10.35 -7.46
C LEU A 18 15.54 -9.34 -6.38
N ALA A 19 14.87 -9.34 -5.22
CA ALA A 19 15.20 -8.46 -4.11
C ALA A 19 16.62 -8.73 -3.57
N GLU A 20 17.07 -9.99 -3.51
CA GLU A 20 18.45 -10.33 -3.15
C GLU A 20 19.46 -9.78 -4.15
N GLN A 21 19.21 -9.94 -5.46
CA GLN A 21 20.09 -9.42 -6.50
C GLN A 21 20.20 -7.89 -6.44
N LEU A 22 19.06 -7.19 -6.33
CA LEU A 22 19.02 -5.73 -6.26
C LEU A 22 19.67 -5.19 -4.98
N ARG A 23 19.54 -5.92 -3.85
CA ARG A 23 20.18 -5.55 -2.60
C ARG A 23 21.71 -5.55 -2.72
N ALA A 24 22.29 -6.47 -3.49
CA ALA A 24 23.71 -6.50 -3.75
C ALA A 24 24.22 -5.23 -4.46
N GLU A 25 23.34 -4.59 -5.24
CA GLU A 25 23.60 -3.31 -5.93
C GLU A 25 23.15 -2.09 -5.11
N GLY A 26 22.76 -2.27 -3.84
CA GLY A 26 22.30 -1.18 -2.98
C GLY A 26 20.87 -0.71 -3.24
N ILE A 27 20.09 -1.45 -4.03
CA ILE A 27 18.68 -1.14 -4.38
C ILE A 27 17.75 -1.98 -3.53
N ARG A 28 16.70 -1.38 -3.01
CA ARG A 28 15.63 -2.10 -2.29
C ARG A 28 14.44 -2.29 -3.22
N LEU A 29 13.92 -3.52 -3.27
CA LEU A 29 12.70 -3.87 -3.99
C LEU A 29 11.54 -3.94 -2.99
N GLY A 30 10.43 -3.26 -3.29
CA GLY A 30 9.17 -3.36 -2.55
C GLY A 30 8.05 -3.88 -3.43
N TYR A 31 7.17 -4.70 -2.87
CA TYR A 31 5.90 -5.09 -3.50
C TYR A 31 4.85 -4.05 -3.16
N HIS A 32 4.17 -3.50 -4.18
CA HIS A 32 3.06 -2.57 -4.02
C HIS A 32 1.73 -3.31 -4.20
N ASN A 33 0.86 -3.23 -3.21
CA ASN A 33 -0.44 -3.88 -3.25
C ASN A 33 -1.54 -2.99 -3.85
N HIS A 34 -2.54 -3.66 -4.43
CA HIS A 34 -3.86 -3.12 -4.70
C HIS A 34 -4.91 -3.92 -3.92
N ASP A 35 -6.15 -3.96 -4.42
CA ASP A 35 -7.25 -4.71 -3.79
C ASP A 35 -7.35 -6.18 -4.24
N TRP A 36 -6.86 -6.50 -5.44
CA TRP A 36 -7.02 -7.84 -6.01
C TRP A 36 -6.23 -8.92 -5.28
N GLU A 37 -5.06 -8.61 -4.71
CA GLU A 37 -4.29 -9.51 -3.87
C GLU A 37 -5.06 -9.93 -2.63
N LEU A 38 -5.93 -9.04 -2.13
CA LEU A 38 -6.69 -9.23 -0.92
C LEU A 38 -8.02 -9.96 -1.16
N ARG A 39 -8.46 -10.04 -2.42
CA ARG A 39 -9.68 -10.76 -2.83
C ARG A 39 -9.44 -12.26 -3.04
N VAL A 40 -8.22 -12.65 -3.36
CA VAL A 40 -7.86 -14.07 -3.48
C VAL A 40 -7.63 -14.65 -2.09
N ARG A 41 -8.17 -15.85 -1.83
CA ARG A 41 -8.07 -16.53 -0.55
C ARG A 41 -7.57 -17.95 -0.71
N ASP A 42 -6.70 -18.35 0.22
CA ASP A 42 -6.28 -19.73 0.47
C ASP A 42 -6.46 -19.98 1.98
N GLY A 43 -7.63 -20.49 2.36
CA GLY A 43 -8.06 -20.52 3.75
C GLY A 43 -8.25 -19.10 4.29
N ASP A 44 -7.53 -18.77 5.35
CA ASP A 44 -7.50 -17.46 6.00
C ASP A 44 -6.51 -16.47 5.36
N LYS A 45 -5.61 -16.96 4.50
CA LYS A 45 -4.58 -16.16 3.83
C LYS A 45 -5.10 -15.48 2.58
N ALA A 46 -4.74 -14.20 2.42
CA ALA A 46 -4.95 -13.47 1.17
C ALA A 46 -3.77 -13.67 0.20
N GLY A 47 -3.94 -13.31 -1.07
CA GLY A 47 -2.86 -13.36 -2.06
C GLY A 47 -1.62 -12.57 -1.63
N LEU A 48 -1.78 -11.43 -0.94
CA LEU A 48 -0.66 -10.67 -0.41
C LEU A 48 0.11 -11.43 0.70
N ASP A 49 -0.60 -12.16 1.58
CA ASP A 49 0.04 -13.06 2.56
C ASP A 49 0.88 -14.13 1.84
N LEU A 50 0.35 -14.67 0.72
CA LEU A 50 1.03 -15.70 -0.06
C LEU A 50 2.27 -15.16 -0.78
N VAL A 51 2.26 -13.91 -1.25
CA VAL A 51 3.46 -13.24 -1.80
C VAL A 51 4.54 -13.16 -0.72
N PHE A 52 4.19 -12.70 0.47
CA PHE A 52 5.16 -12.57 1.56
C PHE A 52 5.62 -13.92 2.12
N GLU A 53 4.77 -14.94 2.07
CA GLU A 53 5.14 -16.33 2.39
C GLU A 53 6.17 -16.86 1.39
N GLY A 54 5.93 -16.70 0.07
CA GLY A 54 6.88 -17.10 -0.97
C GLY A 54 8.21 -16.36 -0.88
N ALA A 55 8.20 -15.10 -0.43
CA ALA A 55 9.39 -14.29 -0.22
C ALA A 55 9.98 -14.43 1.20
N ALA A 56 9.63 -15.49 1.96
CA ALA A 56 10.14 -15.66 3.31
C ALA A 56 11.68 -15.73 3.34
N GLY A 57 12.30 -15.05 4.31
CA GLY A 57 13.77 -15.01 4.46
C GLY A 57 14.50 -14.12 3.45
N THR A 58 13.81 -13.47 2.51
CA THR A 58 14.40 -12.55 1.53
C THR A 58 14.19 -11.08 1.95
N PRO A 59 14.95 -10.13 1.38
CA PRO A 59 14.81 -8.70 1.67
C PRO A 59 13.68 -8.01 0.89
N LEU A 60 12.74 -8.76 0.30
CA LEU A 60 11.57 -8.17 -0.34
C LEU A 60 10.80 -7.32 0.68
N ALA A 61 10.69 -6.04 0.41
CA ALA A 61 9.98 -5.08 1.23
C ALA A 61 8.51 -4.93 0.79
N TRP A 62 7.75 -4.18 1.55
CA TRP A 62 6.37 -3.80 1.24
C TRP A 62 6.27 -2.29 1.04
N GLU A 63 5.65 -1.87 -0.05
CA GLU A 63 5.15 -0.53 -0.28
C GLU A 63 3.63 -0.59 -0.13
N ALA A 64 3.15 -0.28 1.08
CA ALA A 64 1.75 -0.44 1.43
C ALA A 64 0.89 0.66 0.80
N ASP A 65 -0.05 0.31 -0.07
CA ASP A 65 -1.12 1.23 -0.43
C ASP A 65 -2.28 1.09 0.55
N ILE A 66 -2.38 2.05 1.45
CA ILE A 66 -3.36 2.05 2.55
C ILE A 66 -4.80 2.17 2.03
N ALA A 67 -5.01 2.98 1.00
CA ALA A 67 -6.34 3.18 0.44
C ALA A 67 -6.85 1.94 -0.31
N TRP A 68 -5.97 1.20 -0.97
CA TRP A 68 -6.33 -0.08 -1.59
C TRP A 68 -6.64 -1.18 -0.56
N LEU A 69 -5.98 -1.19 0.62
CA LEU A 69 -6.40 -2.06 1.74
C LEU A 69 -7.84 -1.76 2.15
N VAL A 70 -8.17 -0.48 2.37
CA VAL A 70 -9.53 -0.07 2.74
C VAL A 70 -10.55 -0.43 1.66
N ARG A 71 -10.23 -0.21 0.38
CA ARG A 71 -11.09 -0.60 -0.75
C ARG A 71 -11.32 -2.11 -0.86
N ALA A 72 -10.35 -2.90 -0.42
CA ALA A 72 -10.50 -4.34 -0.31
C ALA A 72 -11.38 -4.77 0.88
N GLY A 73 -11.79 -3.83 1.74
CA GLY A 73 -12.61 -4.09 2.91
C GLY A 73 -11.83 -4.66 4.10
N VAL A 74 -10.52 -4.43 4.16
CA VAL A 74 -9.68 -4.88 5.28
C VAL A 74 -9.17 -3.68 6.11
N ASP A 75 -8.90 -3.92 7.38
CA ASP A 75 -8.35 -2.89 8.25
C ASP A 75 -6.84 -2.73 7.99
N PRO A 76 -6.38 -1.53 7.57
CA PRO A 76 -4.95 -1.27 7.38
C PRO A 76 -4.11 -1.48 8.64
N GLN A 77 -4.64 -1.24 9.83
CA GLN A 77 -3.91 -1.41 11.09
C GLN A 77 -3.57 -2.87 11.33
N ASP A 78 -4.51 -3.79 11.06
CA ASP A 78 -4.28 -5.23 11.18
C ASP A 78 -3.18 -5.70 10.19
N TRP A 79 -3.19 -5.16 8.97
CA TRP A 79 -2.20 -5.50 7.97
C TRP A 79 -0.82 -4.95 8.30
N LEU A 80 -0.74 -3.70 8.75
CA LEU A 80 0.51 -3.09 9.23
C LEU A 80 1.07 -3.81 10.46
N ALA A 81 0.22 -4.24 11.39
CA ALA A 81 0.65 -5.03 12.55
C ALA A 81 1.21 -6.41 12.14
N ARG A 82 0.63 -7.03 11.09
CA ARG A 82 1.03 -8.36 10.61
C ARG A 82 2.32 -8.34 9.77
N HIS A 83 2.50 -7.35 8.92
CA HIS A 83 3.55 -7.30 7.89
C HIS A 83 4.44 -6.05 7.99
N GLY A 84 4.35 -5.30 9.07
CA GLY A 84 5.12 -4.06 9.27
C GLY A 84 6.63 -4.27 9.26
N ASP A 85 7.10 -5.47 9.60
CA ASP A 85 8.52 -5.84 9.52
C ASP A 85 9.10 -5.74 8.09
N ARG A 86 8.23 -5.79 7.06
CA ARG A 86 8.58 -5.61 5.64
C ARG A 86 8.35 -4.18 5.13
N LEU A 87 7.69 -3.32 5.93
CA LEU A 87 7.24 -2.02 5.46
C LEU A 87 8.42 -1.11 5.12
N LEU A 88 8.47 -0.63 3.90
CA LEU A 88 9.47 0.28 3.39
C LEU A 88 8.89 1.66 3.12
N ALA A 89 7.75 1.70 2.48
CA ALA A 89 7.03 2.89 2.09
C ALA A 89 5.53 2.68 2.25
N ALA A 90 4.78 3.77 2.35
CA ALA A 90 3.33 3.75 2.31
C ALA A 90 2.82 4.77 1.29
N HIS A 91 1.89 4.35 0.43
CA HIS A 91 1.13 5.29 -0.40
C HIS A 91 0.06 5.98 0.43
N VAL A 92 0.13 7.29 0.39
CA VAL A 92 -0.78 8.22 1.06
C VAL A 92 -1.78 8.69 0.02
N LYS A 93 -2.90 8.00 -0.05
CA LYS A 93 -3.98 8.16 -1.01
C LYS A 93 -5.30 8.26 -0.24
N ASP A 94 -6.26 9.05 -0.70
CA ASP A 94 -7.53 9.18 0.00
C ASP A 94 -8.72 8.77 -0.88
N ILE A 95 -9.78 8.33 -0.22
CA ILE A 95 -11.00 7.83 -0.85
C ILE A 95 -12.09 8.88 -0.65
N ALA A 96 -12.70 9.31 -1.76
CA ALA A 96 -13.83 10.22 -1.71
C ALA A 96 -15.03 9.59 -0.98
N PRO A 97 -15.89 10.38 -0.33
CA PRO A 97 -17.15 9.91 0.19
C PRO A 97 -17.96 9.17 -0.90
N GLU A 98 -18.76 8.20 -0.48
CA GLU A 98 -19.53 7.36 -1.40
C GLU A 98 -20.29 8.18 -2.46
N GLY A 99 -20.16 7.77 -3.71
CA GLY A 99 -20.83 8.41 -4.86
C GLY A 99 -20.14 9.69 -5.36
N ARG A 100 -19.08 10.19 -4.71
CA ARG A 100 -18.31 11.35 -5.14
C ARG A 100 -17.13 10.97 -6.03
N ASN A 101 -16.62 11.93 -6.81
CA ASN A 101 -15.44 11.82 -7.68
C ASN A 101 -15.39 10.56 -8.57
N ARG A 102 -16.53 10.16 -9.15
CA ARG A 102 -16.62 8.95 -9.99
C ARG A 102 -15.78 9.03 -11.26
N ASP A 103 -15.58 10.23 -11.78
CA ASP A 103 -14.72 10.56 -12.92
C ASP A 103 -13.23 10.37 -12.60
N GLU A 104 -12.87 10.47 -11.32
CA GLU A 104 -11.54 10.19 -10.78
C GLU A 104 -11.50 8.84 -10.04
N ASP A 105 -12.36 7.89 -10.39
CA ASP A 105 -12.49 6.54 -9.82
C ASP A 105 -12.70 6.53 -8.30
N GLY A 106 -13.28 7.62 -7.75
CA GLY A 106 -13.54 7.80 -6.33
C GLY A 106 -12.30 8.08 -5.49
N TRP A 107 -11.21 8.49 -6.11
CA TRP A 107 -10.06 9.04 -5.40
C TRP A 107 -10.23 10.55 -5.16
N ILE A 108 -9.51 11.10 -4.20
CA ILE A 108 -9.56 12.52 -3.86
C ILE A 108 -8.25 12.96 -3.21
N GLU A 109 -8.03 14.25 -3.13
CA GLU A 109 -6.88 14.82 -2.43
C GLU A 109 -6.83 14.37 -0.97
N VAL A 110 -5.65 14.07 -0.47
CA VAL A 110 -5.44 13.61 0.92
C VAL A 110 -5.99 14.65 1.90
N GLY A 111 -6.79 14.17 2.86
CA GLY A 111 -7.47 15.00 3.86
C GLY A 111 -8.83 15.55 3.42
N GLN A 112 -9.27 15.27 2.19
CA GLN A 112 -10.61 15.58 1.71
C GLN A 112 -11.50 14.35 1.60
N GLY A 113 -10.93 13.18 1.84
CA GLY A 113 -11.61 11.89 1.79
C GLY A 113 -12.08 11.40 3.16
N VAL A 114 -12.23 10.08 3.25
CA VAL A 114 -12.80 9.42 4.43
C VAL A 114 -11.76 8.76 5.33
N LEU A 115 -10.48 8.77 4.95
CA LEU A 115 -9.43 8.12 5.72
C LEU A 115 -8.89 9.03 6.83
N ASP A 116 -8.70 8.45 8.02
CA ASP A 116 -8.07 9.16 9.15
C ASP A 116 -6.54 9.19 8.97
N TRP A 117 -6.06 10.06 8.08
CA TRP A 117 -4.63 10.18 7.79
C TRP A 117 -3.77 10.57 8.99
N PRO A 118 -4.20 11.40 9.95
CA PRO A 118 -3.43 11.61 11.19
C PRO A 118 -3.13 10.32 11.96
N ALA A 119 -4.09 9.41 12.08
CA ALA A 119 -3.88 8.12 12.73
C ALA A 119 -3.07 7.16 11.85
N LEU A 120 -3.43 7.01 10.57
CA LEU A 120 -2.75 6.13 9.62
C LEU A 120 -1.29 6.53 9.39
N TRP A 121 -1.00 7.83 9.34
CA TRP A 121 0.37 8.33 9.24
C TRP A 121 1.25 7.84 10.40
N ARG A 122 0.76 8.02 11.64
CA ARG A 122 1.49 7.52 12.82
C ARG A 122 1.70 6.01 12.75
N THR A 123 0.62 5.25 12.46
CA THR A 123 0.71 3.79 12.35
C THR A 123 1.73 3.33 11.31
N CYS A 124 1.75 3.95 10.13
CA CYS A 124 2.75 3.65 9.09
C CYS A 124 4.18 3.97 9.54
N ARG A 125 4.38 5.12 10.18
CA ARG A 125 5.70 5.53 10.69
C ARG A 125 6.19 4.60 11.80
N ASP A 126 5.32 4.24 12.73
CA ASP A 126 5.63 3.33 13.84
C ASP A 126 5.93 1.91 13.33
N ALA A 127 5.24 1.47 12.28
CA ALA A 127 5.50 0.22 11.58
C ALA A 127 6.79 0.22 10.74
N GLY A 128 7.46 1.38 10.56
CA GLY A 128 8.77 1.46 9.90
C GLY A 128 8.80 2.07 8.51
N ALA A 129 7.69 2.66 8.03
CA ALA A 129 7.68 3.35 6.74
C ALA A 129 8.74 4.48 6.70
N ARG A 130 9.69 4.37 5.77
CA ARG A 130 10.72 5.41 5.54
C ARG A 130 10.23 6.52 4.65
N TRP A 131 9.36 6.17 3.70
CA TRP A 131 8.77 7.13 2.75
C TRP A 131 7.26 7.05 2.82
N MET A 132 6.65 8.23 2.81
CA MET A 132 5.21 8.43 2.72
C MET A 132 4.97 9.10 1.36
N VAL A 133 4.45 8.35 0.40
CA VAL A 133 4.34 8.74 -1.00
C VAL A 133 2.91 9.16 -1.30
N VAL A 134 2.69 10.45 -1.53
CA VAL A 134 1.37 10.94 -1.96
C VAL A 134 1.10 10.46 -3.38
N GLU A 135 -0.04 9.82 -3.58
CA GLU A 135 -0.39 9.24 -4.85
C GLU A 135 -1.90 9.35 -5.12
N HIS A 136 -2.29 9.36 -6.40
CA HIS A 136 -3.66 9.36 -6.88
C HIS A 136 -3.70 8.77 -8.29
N ASP A 137 -4.45 7.67 -8.50
CA ASP A 137 -4.41 6.92 -9.77
C ASP A 137 -4.90 7.73 -10.99
N LYS A 138 -5.80 8.69 -10.79
CA LYS A 138 -6.47 9.38 -11.90
C LYS A 138 -6.85 10.82 -11.57
N PRO A 139 -5.90 11.70 -11.25
CA PRO A 139 -6.22 13.07 -10.88
C PRO A 139 -6.57 13.90 -12.14
N ALA A 140 -7.69 14.63 -12.12
CA ALA A 140 -8.05 15.57 -13.18
C ALA A 140 -7.07 16.76 -13.24
N ASP A 141 -6.54 17.19 -12.10
CA ASP A 141 -5.48 18.20 -11.97
C ASP A 141 -4.39 17.70 -11.02
N PRO A 142 -3.33 17.03 -11.53
CA PRO A 142 -2.25 16.51 -10.69
C PRO A 142 -1.53 17.58 -9.86
N ALA A 143 -1.40 18.79 -10.38
CA ALA A 143 -0.72 19.86 -9.65
C ALA A 143 -1.56 20.40 -8.49
N ARG A 144 -2.88 20.49 -8.65
CA ARG A 144 -3.81 20.81 -7.56
C ARG A 144 -3.80 19.72 -6.50
N MET A 145 -3.92 18.47 -6.92
CA MET A 145 -3.90 17.30 -6.04
C MET A 145 -2.64 17.29 -5.18
N ALA A 146 -1.47 17.43 -5.79
CA ALA A 146 -0.19 17.43 -5.06
C ALA A 146 -0.10 18.59 -4.05
N ARG A 147 -0.49 19.82 -4.45
CA ARG A 147 -0.45 20.98 -3.55
C ARG A 147 -1.43 20.84 -2.39
N ALA A 148 -2.66 20.40 -2.64
CA ALA A 148 -3.69 20.27 -1.60
C ALA A 148 -3.31 19.17 -0.59
N SER A 149 -2.89 18.00 -1.07
CA SER A 149 -2.43 16.90 -0.22
C SER A 149 -1.20 17.29 0.60
N PHE A 150 -0.23 17.96 0.00
CA PHE A 150 0.96 18.44 0.72
C PHE A 150 0.61 19.46 1.80
N ALA A 151 -0.27 20.41 1.49
CA ALA A 151 -0.70 21.42 2.47
C ALA A 151 -1.40 20.78 3.68
N TYR A 152 -2.28 19.80 3.44
CA TYR A 152 -2.95 19.06 4.52
C TYR A 152 -1.93 18.29 5.37
N LEU A 153 -1.07 17.47 4.74
CA LEU A 153 -0.10 16.65 5.44
C LEU A 153 0.94 17.47 6.22
N SER A 154 1.30 18.65 5.72
CA SER A 154 2.20 19.56 6.42
C SER A 154 1.56 20.21 7.66
N ALA A 155 0.24 20.21 7.74
CA ALA A 155 -0.51 20.80 8.86
C ALA A 155 -0.87 19.75 9.94
N ILE A 156 -0.83 18.46 9.63
CA ILE A 156 -1.04 17.43 10.65
C ILE A 156 0.15 17.36 11.59
N GLN A 157 -0.13 17.49 12.88
CA GLN A 157 0.88 17.29 13.93
C GLN A 157 1.00 15.77 14.20
N VAL A 158 2.08 15.18 13.83
CA VAL A 158 2.39 13.75 14.02
C VAL A 158 3.69 13.56 14.79
#